data_ddaff511f51bc0ff665aadbbb5f03ccf
#
_entry.id   ddaff511f51bc0ff665aadbbb5f03ccf
#
_cell.length_a   1.000
_cell.length_b   1.000
_cell.length_c   1.000
_cell.angle_alpha   90.00
_cell.angle_beta   90.00
_cell.angle_gamma   90.00
#
_symmetry.space_group_name_H-M   'P 1'
#
loop_
_entity.id
_entity.type
_entity.pdbx_description
1 polymer ?
#
loop_
_entity_poly.entity_id
_entity_poly.type
_entity_poly.pdbx_seq_one_letter_code
_entity_poly.pdbx_strand_id
1 'polypeptide(L)'
;MNEKKKVVCTPEKVRETAVMTIAVGIIAAAVYFFLIPSMTSISSISALAIVMSHYIPLHVSTITMILNVVLLLIGFVTCGKEFGAKTVYTSILLPVYLAVFEHIFPDFTSMTNSSELDVICYILVVSIGLSSLFNMNASSGGLDIVAKIMNKYLHIELGKAMSISGMCVALSSALIYDKKAVVLSVLGTYFNGIVLDHFIFGQNLKRRVCIITKYEEEVRQFILHELHSGATFYEATGAYNMQKHREIITIVDKSEYQKLMNYIIKKDPEAFVTVYTVSDMRYRPKVRSF
;
A
#
# COMPACT_ATOMS: atom_id res chain seq x y z
N MET A 1 28.61 30.58 -8.77
CA MET A 1 27.79 31.18 -7.71
C MET A 1 26.71 30.17 -7.39
N ASN A 2 26.91 29.39 -6.31
CA ASN A 2 26.07 28.25 -5.94
C ASN A 2 24.84 28.75 -5.18
N GLU A 3 23.67 28.76 -5.80
CA GLU A 3 22.42 28.87 -5.08
C GLU A 3 22.15 27.55 -4.34
N LYS A 4 22.40 27.56 -3.04
CA LYS A 4 21.88 26.53 -2.10
C LYS A 4 20.36 26.58 -2.17
N LYS A 5 19.73 25.63 -2.89
CA LYS A 5 18.30 25.39 -2.79
C LYS A 5 17.97 25.13 -1.31
N LYS A 6 17.44 26.15 -0.63
CA LYS A 6 16.81 25.98 0.67
C LYS A 6 15.73 24.89 0.50
N VAL A 7 15.86 23.80 1.25
CA VAL A 7 14.82 22.78 1.36
C VAL A 7 13.65 23.45 2.07
N VAL A 8 12.73 24.01 1.28
CA VAL A 8 11.48 24.57 1.81
C VAL A 8 10.66 23.37 2.28
N CYS A 9 10.53 23.27 3.61
CA CYS A 9 9.69 22.26 4.25
C CYS A 9 8.23 22.64 3.98
N THR A 10 7.66 22.14 2.88
CA THR A 10 6.26 22.35 2.55
C THR A 10 5.39 21.49 3.48
N PRO A 11 4.21 21.97 3.90
CA PRO A 11 3.30 21.21 4.79
C PRO A 11 2.96 19.82 4.21
N GLU A 12 2.95 19.66 2.92
CA GLU A 12 2.79 18.38 2.23
C GLU A 12 3.91 17.37 2.55
N LYS A 13 5.18 17.81 2.51
CA LYS A 13 6.33 16.94 2.84
C LYS A 13 6.33 16.51 4.29
N VAL A 14 5.94 17.40 5.20
CA VAL A 14 5.82 17.07 6.64
C VAL A 14 4.75 16.00 6.84
N ARG A 15 3.59 16.17 6.20
CA ARG A 15 2.51 15.18 6.23
C ARG A 15 2.95 13.83 5.65
N GLU A 16 3.63 13.84 4.52
CA GLU A 16 4.14 12.64 3.87
C GLU A 16 5.13 11.89 4.77
N THR A 17 6.10 12.61 5.37
CA THR A 17 7.06 12.03 6.31
C THR A 17 6.36 11.47 7.54
N ALA A 18 5.38 12.17 8.11
CA ALA A 18 4.62 11.70 9.25
C ALA A 18 3.86 10.39 8.94
N VAL A 19 3.22 10.31 7.77
CA VAL A 19 2.52 9.09 7.35
C VAL A 19 3.50 7.94 7.13
N MET A 20 4.67 8.18 6.52
CA MET A 20 5.72 7.15 6.39
C MET A 20 6.22 6.66 7.75
N THR A 21 6.43 7.58 8.71
CA THR A 21 6.85 7.24 10.07
C THR A 21 5.84 6.32 10.76
N ILE A 22 4.55 6.66 10.66
CA ILE A 22 3.46 5.84 11.22
C ILE A 22 3.40 4.48 10.51
N ALA A 23 3.49 4.46 9.18
CA ALA A 23 3.45 3.22 8.40
C ALA A 23 4.59 2.27 8.78
N VAL A 24 5.82 2.78 8.96
CA VAL A 24 6.96 1.98 9.43
C VAL A 24 6.73 1.49 10.86
N GLY A 25 6.12 2.30 11.74
CA GLY A 25 5.74 1.87 13.09
C GLY A 25 4.75 0.70 13.08
N ILE A 26 3.76 0.73 12.17
CA ILE A 26 2.80 -0.38 11.99
C ILE A 26 3.52 -1.64 11.48
N ILE A 27 4.45 -1.50 10.52
CA ILE A 27 5.25 -2.61 10.01
C ILE A 27 6.12 -3.21 11.13
N ALA A 28 6.80 -2.35 11.90
CA ALA A 28 7.63 -2.78 13.01
C ALA A 28 6.82 -3.53 14.08
N ALA A 29 5.61 -3.04 14.40
CA ALA A 29 4.70 -3.71 15.31
C ALA A 29 4.26 -5.08 14.76
N ALA A 30 3.92 -5.17 13.48
CA ALA A 30 3.57 -6.44 12.85
C ALA A 30 4.73 -7.45 12.91
N VAL A 31 5.94 -7.00 12.65
CA VAL A 31 7.15 -7.84 12.72
C VAL A 31 7.42 -8.29 14.15
N TYR A 32 7.41 -7.36 15.10
CA TYR A 32 7.78 -7.64 16.47
C TYR A 32 6.76 -8.54 17.18
N PHE A 33 5.48 -8.20 17.10
CA PHE A 33 4.43 -8.88 17.87
C PHE A 33 3.89 -10.15 17.21
N PHE A 34 4.08 -10.32 15.89
CA PHE A 34 3.49 -11.46 15.17
C PHE A 34 4.52 -12.26 14.35
N LEU A 35 5.38 -11.60 13.55
CA LEU A 35 6.29 -12.36 12.69
C LEU A 35 7.38 -13.08 13.51
N ILE A 36 8.03 -12.39 14.43
CA ILE A 36 9.11 -12.96 15.26
C ILE A 36 8.59 -14.17 16.07
N PRO A 37 7.46 -14.08 16.79
CA PRO A 37 6.93 -15.22 17.53
C PRO A 37 6.46 -16.40 16.66
N SER A 38 6.02 -16.15 15.44
CA SER A 38 5.52 -17.19 14.53
C SER A 38 6.62 -18.15 14.05
N MET A 39 7.90 -17.79 14.18
CA MET A 39 9.05 -18.55 13.69
C MET A 39 8.97 -18.87 12.18
N THR A 40 8.39 -17.98 11.38
CA THR A 40 8.19 -18.14 9.94
C THR A 40 9.04 -17.15 9.13
N SER A 41 9.25 -17.45 7.85
CA SER A 41 10.12 -16.67 6.94
C SER A 41 9.32 -15.92 5.88
N ILE A 42 8.20 -15.30 6.25
CA ILE A 42 7.31 -14.64 5.31
C ILE A 42 7.98 -13.40 4.73
N SER A 43 8.26 -13.42 3.41
CA SER A 43 8.84 -12.30 2.65
C SER A 43 10.05 -11.63 3.32
N SER A 44 10.88 -12.41 4.02
CA SER A 44 11.98 -11.89 4.84
C SER A 44 13.33 -12.07 4.15
N ILE A 45 14.07 -10.97 4.00
CA ILE A 45 15.44 -11.02 3.50
C ILE A 45 16.39 -11.68 4.52
N SER A 46 16.06 -11.60 5.80
CA SER A 46 16.82 -12.26 6.86
C SER A 46 16.76 -13.78 6.75
N ALA A 47 15.63 -14.34 6.27
CA ALA A 47 15.52 -15.76 5.99
C ALA A 47 16.48 -16.20 4.88
N LEU A 48 16.59 -15.41 3.82
CA LEU A 48 17.58 -15.65 2.77
C LEU A 48 19.02 -15.58 3.34
N ALA A 49 19.29 -14.60 4.21
CA ALA A 49 20.59 -14.47 4.86
C ALA A 49 20.93 -15.67 5.76
N ILE A 50 19.93 -16.25 6.46
CA ILE A 50 20.11 -17.48 7.25
C ILE A 50 20.48 -18.65 6.34
N VAL A 51 19.80 -18.82 5.21
CA VAL A 51 20.14 -19.86 4.23
C VAL A 51 21.57 -19.66 3.71
N MET A 52 21.93 -18.43 3.36
CA MET A 52 23.28 -18.13 2.86
C MET A 52 24.38 -18.33 3.91
N SER A 53 24.11 -18.03 5.18
CA SER A 53 25.09 -18.22 6.27
C SER A 53 25.47 -19.68 6.52
N HIS A 54 24.64 -20.63 6.03
CA HIS A 54 24.96 -22.04 6.09
C HIS A 54 26.09 -22.45 5.11
N TYR A 55 26.21 -21.67 4.02
CA TYR A 55 27.22 -21.96 2.95
C TYR A 55 28.38 -20.97 2.98
N ILE A 56 28.19 -19.77 3.54
CA ILE A 56 29.18 -18.69 3.58
C ILE A 56 29.57 -18.45 5.04
N PRO A 57 30.86 -18.44 5.42
CA PRO A 57 31.31 -18.27 6.81
C PRO A 57 31.23 -16.81 7.27
N LEU A 58 30.05 -16.22 7.17
CA LEU A 58 29.73 -14.86 7.64
C LEU A 58 28.50 -14.90 8.57
N HIS A 59 28.47 -13.98 9.52
CA HIS A 59 27.33 -13.84 10.42
C HIS A 59 26.06 -13.41 9.64
N VAL A 60 24.90 -13.95 10.03
CA VAL A 60 23.58 -13.63 9.42
C VAL A 60 23.34 -12.13 9.34
N SER A 61 23.68 -11.39 10.40
CA SER A 61 23.52 -9.93 10.43
C SER A 61 24.35 -9.22 9.36
N THR A 62 25.57 -9.69 9.11
CA THR A 62 26.45 -9.13 8.08
C THR A 62 25.88 -9.40 6.68
N ILE A 63 25.42 -10.63 6.42
CA ILE A 63 24.81 -10.99 5.12
C ILE A 63 23.54 -10.19 4.91
N THR A 64 22.66 -10.09 5.90
CA THR A 64 21.42 -9.28 5.84
C THR A 64 21.73 -7.81 5.52
N MET A 65 22.73 -7.25 6.18
CA MET A 65 23.14 -5.85 5.94
C MET A 65 23.66 -5.67 4.51
N ILE A 66 24.52 -6.57 4.01
CA ILE A 66 25.04 -6.52 2.64
C ILE A 66 23.88 -6.60 1.64
N LEU A 67 22.97 -7.56 1.80
CA LEU A 67 21.83 -7.74 0.92
C LEU A 67 20.93 -6.50 0.91
N ASN A 68 20.64 -5.92 2.07
CA ASN A 68 19.84 -4.70 2.17
C ASN A 68 20.51 -3.51 1.48
N VAL A 69 21.82 -3.31 1.69
CA VAL A 69 22.56 -2.23 1.04
C VAL A 69 22.58 -2.42 -0.49
N VAL A 70 22.85 -3.64 -0.97
CA VAL A 70 22.84 -3.96 -2.41
C VAL A 70 21.47 -3.68 -3.01
N LEU A 71 20.38 -4.18 -2.39
CA LEU A 71 19.02 -3.95 -2.87
C LEU A 71 18.66 -2.47 -2.86
N LEU A 72 19.07 -1.73 -1.83
CA LEU A 72 18.84 -0.30 -1.74
C LEU A 72 19.54 0.46 -2.88
N LEU A 73 20.80 0.11 -3.19
CA LEU A 73 21.54 0.68 -4.31
C LEU A 73 20.87 0.37 -5.65
N ILE A 74 20.46 -0.90 -5.86
CA ILE A 74 19.73 -1.30 -7.06
C ILE A 74 18.41 -0.53 -7.15
N GLY A 75 17.65 -0.44 -6.06
CA GLY A 75 16.39 0.31 -6.00
C GLY A 75 16.56 1.79 -6.30
N PHE A 76 17.63 2.41 -5.80
CA PHE A 76 17.97 3.80 -6.08
C PHE A 76 18.24 4.05 -7.57
N VAL A 77 18.99 3.16 -8.21
CA VAL A 77 19.32 3.27 -9.65
C VAL A 77 18.10 2.96 -10.53
N THR A 78 17.33 1.92 -10.17
CA THR A 78 16.23 1.42 -11.00
C THR A 78 14.92 2.18 -10.80
N CYS A 79 14.55 2.49 -9.56
CA CYS A 79 13.27 3.13 -9.23
C CYS A 79 13.37 4.65 -9.10
N GLY A 80 14.60 5.20 -9.07
CA GLY A 80 14.85 6.65 -9.06
C GLY A 80 15.15 7.23 -7.69
N LYS A 81 15.62 8.49 -7.70
CA LYS A 81 16.17 9.17 -6.50
C LYS A 81 15.13 9.41 -5.42
N GLU A 82 13.89 9.67 -5.78
CA GLU A 82 12.82 9.92 -4.82
C GLU A 82 12.48 8.65 -4.04
N PHE A 83 12.26 7.53 -4.75
CA PHE A 83 12.05 6.22 -4.14
C PHE A 83 13.22 5.83 -3.23
N GLY A 84 14.46 5.96 -3.73
CA GLY A 84 15.64 5.62 -2.97
C GLY A 84 15.78 6.42 -1.68
N ALA A 85 15.60 7.75 -1.72
CA ALA A 85 15.72 8.61 -0.54
C ALA A 85 14.66 8.29 0.53
N LYS A 86 13.39 8.06 0.12
CA LYS A 86 12.32 7.66 1.02
C LYS A 86 12.59 6.28 1.63
N THR A 87 13.08 5.34 0.82
CA THR A 87 13.40 3.98 1.26
C THR A 87 14.61 3.94 2.20
N VAL A 88 15.63 4.79 2.01
CA VAL A 88 16.73 4.94 2.99
C VAL A 88 16.17 5.36 4.35
N TYR A 89 15.30 6.37 4.37
CA TYR A 89 14.68 6.84 5.60
C TYR A 89 13.91 5.74 6.33
N THR A 90 13.04 5.03 5.62
CA THR A 90 12.21 3.95 6.20
C THR A 90 13.03 2.74 6.63
N SER A 91 14.08 2.39 5.88
CA SER A 91 14.99 1.26 6.20
C SER A 91 15.83 1.51 7.46
N ILE A 92 16.14 2.76 7.77
CA ILE A 92 16.82 3.13 9.02
C ILE A 92 15.82 3.14 10.18
N LEU A 93 14.60 3.62 9.93
CA LEU A 93 13.60 3.79 10.97
C LEU A 93 13.03 2.45 11.47
N LEU A 94 12.92 1.44 10.61
CA LEU A 94 12.38 0.12 10.96
C LEU A 94 13.19 -0.57 12.09
N PRO A 95 14.52 -0.72 11.99
CA PRO A 95 15.31 -1.28 13.09
C PRO A 95 15.24 -0.45 14.38
N VAL A 96 15.11 0.88 14.27
CA VAL A 96 14.95 1.75 15.45
C VAL A 96 13.66 1.42 16.20
N TYR A 97 12.53 1.27 15.50
CA TYR A 97 11.28 0.86 16.13
C TYR A 97 11.35 -0.55 16.72
N LEU A 98 12.00 -1.49 16.04
CA LEU A 98 12.18 -2.84 16.56
C LEU A 98 12.99 -2.82 17.86
N ALA A 99 14.09 -2.07 17.91
CA ALA A 99 14.90 -1.90 19.12
C ALA A 99 14.11 -1.25 20.27
N VAL A 100 13.24 -0.28 19.96
CA VAL A 100 12.35 0.33 20.96
C VAL A 100 11.36 -0.71 21.51
N PHE A 101 10.74 -1.51 20.65
CA PHE A 101 9.81 -2.56 21.10
C PHE A 101 10.53 -3.63 21.93
N GLU A 102 11.70 -4.05 21.52
CA GLU A 102 12.53 -5.02 22.25
C GLU A 102 12.92 -4.48 23.66
N HIS A 103 13.22 -3.19 23.76
CA HIS A 103 13.51 -2.57 25.05
C HIS A 103 12.27 -2.44 25.95
N ILE A 104 11.09 -2.15 25.38
CA ILE A 104 9.84 -1.98 26.15
C ILE A 104 9.25 -3.33 26.54
N PHE A 105 9.38 -4.35 25.70
CA PHE A 105 8.78 -5.68 25.86
C PHE A 105 9.82 -6.79 25.73
N PRO A 106 10.88 -6.84 26.58
CA PRO A 106 12.02 -7.74 26.38
C PRO A 106 11.67 -9.24 26.40
N ASP A 107 10.65 -9.62 27.17
CA ASP A 107 10.23 -11.02 27.34
C ASP A 107 8.95 -11.36 26.57
N PHE A 108 8.67 -10.59 25.49
CA PHE A 108 7.46 -10.82 24.70
C PHE A 108 7.55 -12.14 23.94
N THR A 109 6.55 -12.99 24.15
CA THR A 109 6.38 -14.25 23.40
C THR A 109 5.31 -14.07 22.32
N SER A 110 4.29 -14.91 22.23
CA SER A 110 3.19 -14.76 21.28
C SER A 110 1.94 -14.28 21.99
N MET A 111 1.17 -13.37 21.35
CA MET A 111 -0.16 -12.99 21.86
C MET A 111 -1.20 -14.09 21.67
N THR A 112 -1.05 -14.91 20.65
CA THR A 112 -2.06 -15.90 20.26
C THR A 112 -1.70 -17.31 20.69
N ASN A 113 -0.46 -17.54 21.08
CA ASN A 113 0.13 -18.87 21.34
C ASN A 113 -0.04 -19.86 20.18
N SER A 114 -0.26 -19.37 18.95
CA SER A 114 -0.40 -20.15 17.72
C SER A 114 0.33 -19.47 16.57
N SER A 115 1.32 -20.15 16.00
CA SER A 115 2.07 -19.62 14.86
C SER A 115 1.16 -19.31 13.65
N GLU A 116 0.08 -20.08 13.47
CA GLU A 116 -0.88 -19.88 12.38
C GLU A 116 -1.66 -18.57 12.55
N LEU A 117 -2.13 -18.29 13.77
CA LEU A 117 -2.85 -17.04 14.07
C LEU A 117 -1.89 -15.84 14.01
N ASP A 118 -0.68 -15.99 14.51
CA ASP A 118 0.35 -14.94 14.41
C ASP A 118 0.64 -14.59 12.95
N VAL A 119 0.73 -15.57 12.06
CA VAL A 119 0.91 -15.37 10.62
C VAL A 119 -0.27 -14.59 10.02
N ILE A 120 -1.51 -14.92 10.37
CA ILE A 120 -2.70 -14.22 9.87
C ILE A 120 -2.69 -12.76 10.35
N CYS A 121 -2.44 -12.53 11.63
CA CYS A 121 -2.36 -11.19 12.20
C CYS A 121 -1.22 -10.37 11.56
N TYR A 122 -0.06 -10.99 11.36
CA TYR A 122 1.07 -10.37 10.66
C TYR A 122 0.66 -9.89 9.27
N ILE A 123 0.08 -10.77 8.45
CA ILE A 123 -0.33 -10.45 7.07
C ILE A 123 -1.26 -9.24 7.03
N LEU A 124 -2.28 -9.22 7.90
CA LEU A 124 -3.24 -8.12 7.94
C LEU A 124 -2.59 -6.81 8.34
N VAL A 125 -1.82 -6.81 9.42
CA VAL A 125 -1.23 -5.57 9.96
C VAL A 125 -0.10 -5.05 9.08
N VAL A 126 0.79 -5.93 8.59
CA VAL A 126 1.90 -5.51 7.73
C VAL A 126 1.42 -4.97 6.39
N SER A 127 0.35 -5.54 5.83
CA SER A 127 -0.23 -5.07 4.56
C SER A 127 -0.75 -3.64 4.64
N ILE A 128 -1.27 -3.19 5.78
CA ILE A 128 -1.69 -1.79 6.01
C ILE A 128 -0.48 -0.85 5.92
N GLY A 129 0.61 -1.20 6.60
CA GLY A 129 1.84 -0.40 6.59
C GLY A 129 2.50 -0.38 5.20
N LEU A 130 2.70 -1.55 4.59
CA LEU A 130 3.34 -1.68 3.28
C LEU A 130 2.53 -1.00 2.17
N SER A 131 1.20 -1.14 2.15
CA SER A 131 0.36 -0.47 1.16
C SER A 131 0.49 1.06 1.25
N SER A 132 0.58 1.59 2.47
CA SER A 132 0.80 3.02 2.69
C SER A 132 2.17 3.48 2.18
N LEU A 133 3.24 2.72 2.41
CA LEU A 133 4.58 3.03 1.89
C LEU A 133 4.62 2.97 0.36
N PHE A 134 4.08 1.91 -0.26
CA PHE A 134 4.06 1.77 -1.71
C PHE A 134 3.27 2.87 -2.42
N ASN A 135 2.15 3.31 -1.84
CA ASN A 135 1.37 4.43 -2.36
C ASN A 135 2.12 5.77 -2.28
N MET A 136 3.07 5.91 -1.35
CA MET A 136 3.97 7.07 -1.25
C MET A 136 5.28 6.89 -2.02
N ASN A 137 5.37 5.86 -2.87
CA ASN A 137 6.57 5.50 -3.61
C ASN A 137 7.79 5.31 -2.71
N ALA A 138 7.60 4.56 -1.61
CA ALA A 138 8.62 4.14 -0.65
C ALA A 138 8.54 2.63 -0.42
N SER A 139 9.53 2.06 0.27
CA SER A 139 9.61 0.65 0.66
C SER A 139 10.12 0.56 2.10
N SER A 140 9.87 -0.54 2.81
CA SER A 140 10.46 -0.79 4.13
C SER A 140 11.92 -1.22 4.07
N GLY A 141 12.43 -1.52 2.86
CA GLY A 141 13.73 -2.15 2.60
C GLY A 141 13.61 -3.68 2.47
N GLY A 142 14.61 -4.32 1.90
CA GLY A 142 14.58 -5.77 1.70
C GLY A 142 13.85 -6.21 0.44
N LEU A 143 13.07 -7.30 0.50
CA LEU A 143 12.37 -7.90 -0.65
C LEU A 143 11.33 -6.98 -1.29
N ASP A 144 10.81 -6.00 -0.58
CA ASP A 144 9.89 -4.99 -1.09
C ASP A 144 10.51 -4.22 -2.27
N ILE A 145 11.83 -3.99 -2.23
CA ILE A 145 12.56 -3.35 -3.33
C ILE A 145 12.53 -4.23 -4.57
N VAL A 146 12.73 -5.55 -4.39
CA VAL A 146 12.64 -6.52 -5.50
C VAL A 146 11.24 -6.49 -6.11
N ALA A 147 10.21 -6.52 -5.28
CA ALA A 147 8.82 -6.43 -5.74
C ALA A 147 8.55 -5.13 -6.52
N LYS A 148 9.08 -3.99 -6.05
CA LYS A 148 8.95 -2.70 -6.76
C LYS A 148 9.67 -2.69 -8.11
N ILE A 149 10.83 -3.33 -8.20
CA ILE A 149 11.57 -3.50 -9.46
C ILE A 149 10.77 -4.38 -10.43
N MET A 150 10.26 -5.51 -9.96
CA MET A 150 9.42 -6.41 -10.76
C MET A 150 8.15 -5.70 -11.25
N ASN A 151 7.49 -4.93 -10.40
CA ASN A 151 6.33 -4.13 -10.78
C ASN A 151 6.68 -3.14 -11.89
N LYS A 152 7.83 -2.44 -11.78
CA LYS A 152 8.26 -1.45 -12.75
C LYS A 152 8.60 -2.03 -14.13
N TYR A 153 9.30 -3.16 -14.17
CA TYR A 153 9.83 -3.72 -15.42
C TYR A 153 8.96 -4.82 -16.01
N LEU A 154 8.31 -5.62 -15.18
CA LEU A 154 7.44 -6.72 -15.60
C LEU A 154 5.96 -6.33 -15.62
N HIS A 155 5.61 -5.16 -15.12
CA HIS A 155 4.23 -4.63 -15.07
C HIS A 155 3.25 -5.53 -14.33
N ILE A 156 3.73 -6.29 -13.34
CA ILE A 156 2.90 -7.12 -12.45
C ILE A 156 2.54 -6.35 -11.19
N GLU A 157 1.40 -6.68 -10.58
CA GLU A 157 0.94 -6.07 -9.35
C GLU A 157 1.95 -6.24 -8.21
N LEU A 158 2.02 -5.28 -7.31
CA LEU A 158 3.03 -5.26 -6.24
C LEU A 158 2.91 -6.45 -5.29
N GLY A 159 1.71 -6.85 -4.90
CA GLY A 159 1.50 -8.01 -4.03
C GLY A 159 1.84 -9.31 -4.74
N LYS A 160 1.53 -9.47 -6.03
CA LYS A 160 1.98 -10.61 -6.82
C LYS A 160 3.51 -10.67 -6.90
N ALA A 161 4.16 -9.52 -7.11
CA ALA A 161 5.62 -9.44 -7.12
C ALA A 161 6.23 -9.80 -5.75
N MET A 162 5.60 -9.35 -4.65
CA MET A 162 5.97 -9.75 -3.29
C MET A 162 5.81 -11.26 -3.08
N SER A 163 4.69 -11.84 -3.53
CA SER A 163 4.47 -13.28 -3.43
C SER A 163 5.54 -14.08 -4.19
N ILE A 164 5.85 -13.69 -5.42
CA ILE A 164 6.85 -14.38 -6.25
C ILE A 164 8.24 -14.31 -5.62
N SER A 165 8.72 -13.11 -5.28
CA SER A 165 10.03 -12.93 -4.67
C SER A 165 10.15 -13.59 -3.29
N GLY A 166 9.13 -13.44 -2.46
CA GLY A 166 9.08 -14.04 -1.13
C GLY A 166 8.94 -15.56 -1.18
N MET A 167 8.24 -16.12 -2.18
CA MET A 167 8.10 -17.58 -2.34
C MET A 167 9.43 -18.24 -2.69
N CYS A 168 10.28 -17.61 -3.50
CA CYS A 168 11.63 -18.07 -3.75
C CYS A 168 12.44 -18.19 -2.45
N VAL A 169 12.30 -17.21 -1.56
CA VAL A 169 12.97 -17.23 -0.25
C VAL A 169 12.34 -18.26 0.68
N ALA A 170 11.00 -18.34 0.74
CA ALA A 170 10.30 -19.32 1.56
C ALA A 170 10.63 -20.76 1.16
N LEU A 171 10.76 -21.05 -0.13
CA LEU A 171 11.19 -22.38 -0.62
C LEU A 171 12.66 -22.66 -0.29
N SER A 172 13.55 -21.67 -0.39
CA SER A 172 14.95 -21.86 0.00
C SER A 172 15.11 -22.16 1.50
N SER A 173 14.18 -21.70 2.33
CA SER A 173 14.18 -21.96 3.77
C SER A 173 13.94 -23.44 4.12
N ALA A 174 13.42 -24.24 3.18
CA ALA A 174 13.26 -25.70 3.34
C ALA A 174 14.57 -26.45 3.58
N LEU A 175 15.70 -25.82 3.30
CA LEU A 175 17.03 -26.38 3.58
C LEU A 175 17.40 -26.34 5.07
N ILE A 176 16.70 -25.53 5.87
CA ILE A 176 17.10 -25.24 7.27
C ILE A 176 15.94 -25.42 8.25
N TYR A 177 14.73 -25.00 7.87
CA TYR A 177 13.55 -25.02 8.74
C TYR A 177 12.77 -26.32 8.63
N ASP A 178 11.99 -26.62 9.67
CA ASP A 178 11.09 -27.77 9.68
C ASP A 178 9.93 -27.60 8.67
N LYS A 179 9.32 -28.73 8.29
CA LYS A 179 8.26 -28.77 7.25
C LYS A 179 7.07 -27.84 7.56
N LYS A 180 6.68 -27.72 8.84
CA LYS A 180 5.55 -26.88 9.26
C LYS A 180 5.85 -25.40 9.00
N ALA A 181 7.04 -24.93 9.43
CA ALA A 181 7.46 -23.55 9.24
C ALA A 181 7.59 -23.18 7.75
N VAL A 182 8.09 -24.11 6.92
CA VAL A 182 8.18 -23.88 5.46
C VAL A 182 6.80 -23.76 4.83
N VAL A 183 5.87 -24.66 5.14
CA VAL A 183 4.50 -24.61 4.60
C VAL A 183 3.81 -23.32 5.02
N LEU A 184 3.92 -22.92 6.30
CA LEU A 184 3.37 -21.66 6.78
C LEU A 184 4.01 -20.45 6.10
N SER A 185 5.33 -20.48 5.86
CA SER A 185 6.04 -19.41 5.16
C SER A 185 5.58 -19.26 3.71
N VAL A 186 5.42 -20.38 2.99
CA VAL A 186 4.92 -20.38 1.60
C VAL A 186 3.48 -19.86 1.53
N LEU A 187 2.57 -20.42 2.35
CA LEU A 187 1.17 -19.99 2.40
C LEU A 187 1.06 -18.53 2.87
N GLY A 188 1.78 -18.18 3.93
CA GLY A 188 1.79 -16.82 4.46
C GLY A 188 2.28 -15.80 3.43
N THR A 189 3.34 -16.12 2.68
CA THR A 189 3.85 -15.26 1.61
C THR A 189 2.83 -15.09 0.48
N TYR A 190 2.16 -16.15 0.07
CA TYR A 190 1.13 -16.12 -0.96
C TYR A 190 -0.06 -15.23 -0.54
N PHE A 191 -0.60 -15.47 0.66
CA PHE A 191 -1.71 -14.67 1.18
C PHE A 191 -1.31 -13.22 1.46
N ASN A 192 -0.08 -12.98 1.93
CA ASN A 192 0.42 -11.62 2.14
C ASN A 192 0.36 -10.79 0.84
N GLY A 193 0.71 -11.36 -0.30
CA GLY A 193 0.60 -10.64 -1.57
C GLY A 193 -0.83 -10.33 -1.97
N ILE A 194 -1.78 -11.26 -1.79
CA ILE A 194 -3.20 -11.03 -2.08
C ILE A 194 -3.77 -9.91 -1.20
N VAL A 195 -3.51 -9.98 0.10
CA VAL A 195 -4.00 -8.99 1.06
C VAL A 195 -3.36 -7.63 0.79
N LEU A 196 -2.07 -7.60 0.50
CA LEU A 196 -1.35 -6.38 0.15
C LEU A 196 -1.94 -5.69 -1.08
N ASP A 197 -2.18 -6.43 -2.18
CA ASP A 197 -2.82 -5.86 -3.38
C ASP A 197 -4.22 -5.33 -3.07
N HIS A 198 -5.00 -6.04 -2.25
CA HIS A 198 -6.31 -5.56 -1.82
C HIS A 198 -6.22 -4.20 -1.09
N PHE A 199 -5.25 -4.02 -0.20
CA PHE A 199 -5.04 -2.74 0.50
C PHE A 199 -4.50 -1.64 -0.42
N ILE A 200 -3.57 -1.96 -1.34
CA ILE A 200 -3.03 -0.98 -2.30
C ILE A 200 -4.16 -0.45 -3.20
N PHE A 201 -4.93 -1.34 -3.80
CA PHE A 201 -6.06 -0.95 -4.66
C PHE A 201 -7.17 -0.27 -3.85
N GLY A 202 -7.50 -0.80 -2.67
CA GLY A 202 -8.58 -0.27 -1.83
C GLY A 202 -8.40 1.18 -1.40
N GLN A 203 -7.17 1.66 -1.26
CA GLN A 203 -6.87 3.05 -0.92
C GLN A 203 -7.06 4.02 -2.11
N ASN A 204 -6.94 3.53 -3.33
CA ASN A 204 -6.99 4.35 -4.55
C ASN A 204 -8.30 4.23 -5.34
N LEU A 205 -9.25 3.43 -4.85
CA LEU A 205 -10.54 3.25 -5.52
C LEU A 205 -11.30 4.57 -5.64
N LYS A 206 -11.67 4.92 -6.87
CA LYS A 206 -12.59 5.99 -7.20
C LYS A 206 -13.97 5.40 -7.53
N ARG A 207 -14.99 6.24 -7.49
CA ARG A 207 -16.34 5.88 -7.87
C ARG A 207 -16.79 6.72 -9.04
N ARG A 208 -17.16 6.07 -10.13
CA ARG A 208 -17.91 6.68 -11.22
C ARG A 208 -19.38 6.66 -10.84
N VAL A 209 -19.96 7.81 -10.66
CA VAL A 209 -21.37 7.99 -10.30
C VAL A 209 -22.09 8.52 -11.52
N CYS A 210 -23.14 7.84 -11.93
CA CYS A 210 -24.01 8.20 -13.02
C CYS A 210 -25.37 8.57 -12.42
N ILE A 211 -25.87 9.76 -12.70
CA ILE A 211 -27.04 10.35 -12.04
C ILE A 211 -28.04 10.83 -13.07
N ILE A 212 -29.28 10.35 -12.97
CA ILE A 212 -30.43 10.87 -13.71
C ILE A 212 -31.38 11.51 -12.68
N THR A 213 -31.62 12.80 -12.81
CA THR A 213 -32.40 13.60 -11.83
C THR A 213 -33.14 14.73 -12.54
N LYS A 214 -34.20 15.21 -11.91
CA LYS A 214 -34.95 16.41 -12.36
C LYS A 214 -34.19 17.71 -12.01
N TYR A 215 -33.22 17.64 -11.10
CA TYR A 215 -32.45 18.78 -10.57
C TYR A 215 -31.01 18.80 -11.12
N GLU A 216 -30.88 18.64 -12.44
CA GLU A 216 -29.58 18.50 -13.11
C GLU A 216 -28.62 19.64 -12.80
N GLU A 217 -29.12 20.89 -12.86
CA GLU A 217 -28.28 22.07 -12.68
C GLU A 217 -27.78 22.22 -11.24
N GLU A 218 -28.64 21.96 -10.25
CA GLU A 218 -28.25 22.05 -8.83
C GLU A 218 -27.23 20.94 -8.48
N VAL A 219 -27.41 19.71 -9.00
CA VAL A 219 -26.45 18.63 -8.80
C VAL A 219 -25.12 18.95 -9.50
N ARG A 220 -25.17 19.53 -10.70
CA ARG A 220 -23.98 20.01 -11.42
C ARG A 220 -23.21 21.05 -10.58
N GLN A 221 -23.92 22.07 -10.07
CA GLN A 221 -23.32 23.12 -9.25
C GLN A 221 -22.68 22.53 -7.98
N PHE A 222 -23.35 21.60 -7.32
CA PHE A 222 -22.80 20.92 -6.14
C PHE A 222 -21.51 20.16 -6.47
N ILE A 223 -21.47 19.40 -7.60
CA ILE A 223 -20.28 18.67 -8.03
C ILE A 223 -19.12 19.61 -8.33
N LEU A 224 -19.37 20.73 -9.01
CA LEU A 224 -18.32 21.66 -9.44
C LEU A 224 -17.80 22.52 -8.27
N HIS A 225 -18.69 23.07 -7.44
CA HIS A 225 -18.31 24.07 -6.43
C HIS A 225 -18.05 23.48 -5.05
N GLU A 226 -18.82 22.46 -4.61
CA GLU A 226 -18.64 21.86 -3.29
C GLU A 226 -17.66 20.69 -3.30
N LEU A 227 -17.73 19.84 -4.34
CA LEU A 227 -16.81 18.71 -4.46
C LEU A 227 -15.56 19.05 -5.27
N HIS A 228 -15.55 20.19 -5.95
CA HIS A 228 -14.48 20.59 -6.88
C HIS A 228 -14.13 19.47 -7.87
N SER A 229 -15.14 18.71 -8.30
CA SER A 229 -15.03 17.58 -9.22
C SER A 229 -15.56 17.95 -10.59
N GLY A 230 -15.00 17.31 -11.63
CA GLY A 230 -15.55 17.44 -13.00
C GLY A 230 -16.85 16.64 -13.15
N ALA A 231 -17.74 17.13 -14.00
CA ALA A 231 -18.92 16.40 -14.44
C ALA A 231 -19.03 16.41 -15.94
N THR A 232 -19.59 15.33 -16.51
CA THR A 232 -19.87 15.19 -17.95
C THR A 232 -21.33 14.83 -18.12
N PHE A 233 -22.00 15.45 -19.09
CA PHE A 233 -23.35 15.08 -19.46
C PHE A 233 -23.34 14.11 -20.63
N TYR A 234 -24.18 13.08 -20.54
CA TYR A 234 -24.54 12.23 -21.67
C TYR A 234 -26.04 12.38 -21.95
N GLU A 235 -26.41 12.49 -23.22
CA GLU A 235 -27.81 12.40 -23.63
C GLU A 235 -28.24 10.94 -23.65
N ALA A 236 -29.31 10.63 -22.94
CA ALA A 236 -29.89 9.31 -22.85
C ALA A 236 -31.38 9.35 -23.20
N THR A 237 -31.90 8.25 -23.74
CA THR A 237 -33.32 8.08 -24.02
C THR A 237 -33.84 6.91 -23.20
N GLY A 238 -34.86 7.17 -22.37
CA GLY A 238 -35.51 6.14 -21.58
C GLY A 238 -36.24 5.13 -22.46
N ALA A 239 -35.90 3.86 -22.34
CA ALA A 239 -36.47 2.82 -23.19
C ALA A 239 -37.98 2.58 -22.96
N TYR A 240 -38.50 2.91 -21.78
CA TYR A 240 -39.90 2.69 -21.44
C TYR A 240 -40.85 3.73 -22.08
N ASN A 241 -40.48 5.01 -22.03
CA ASN A 241 -41.34 6.12 -22.44
C ASN A 241 -40.75 6.96 -23.59
N MET A 242 -39.57 6.56 -24.11
CA MET A 242 -38.83 7.26 -25.18
C MET A 242 -38.53 8.74 -24.85
N GLN A 243 -38.55 9.12 -23.53
CA GLN A 243 -38.21 10.46 -23.11
C GLN A 243 -36.70 10.66 -23.08
N LYS A 244 -36.27 11.85 -23.51
CA LYS A 244 -34.87 12.27 -23.44
C LYS A 244 -34.57 12.81 -22.06
N HIS A 245 -33.42 12.39 -21.49
CA HIS A 245 -32.84 12.93 -20.29
C HIS A 245 -31.32 13.04 -20.41
N ARG A 246 -30.72 13.78 -19.52
CA ARG A 246 -29.27 13.86 -19.43
C ARG A 246 -28.79 13.10 -18.20
N GLU A 247 -27.82 12.23 -18.42
CA GLU A 247 -27.12 11.53 -17.35
C GLU A 247 -25.88 12.33 -16.96
N ILE A 248 -25.78 12.69 -15.69
CA ILE A 248 -24.60 13.36 -15.14
C ILE A 248 -23.62 12.29 -14.70
N ILE A 249 -22.40 12.31 -15.24
CA ILE A 249 -21.35 11.39 -14.88
C ILE A 249 -20.23 12.16 -14.19
N THR A 250 -19.86 11.72 -12.99
CA THR A 250 -18.72 12.25 -12.23
C THR A 250 -17.88 11.13 -11.65
N ILE A 251 -16.58 11.39 -11.43
CA ILE A 251 -15.67 10.47 -10.76
C ILE A 251 -15.19 11.13 -9.47
N VAL A 252 -15.50 10.51 -8.36
CA VAL A 252 -15.30 11.04 -7.01
C VAL A 252 -14.56 10.03 -6.12
N ASP A 253 -13.92 10.51 -5.06
CA ASP A 253 -13.39 9.64 -4.02
C ASP A 253 -14.48 9.17 -3.04
N LYS A 254 -14.10 8.30 -2.09
CA LYS A 254 -15.05 7.71 -1.14
C LYS A 254 -15.74 8.77 -0.27
N SER A 255 -15.04 9.82 0.13
CA SER A 255 -15.59 10.88 0.99
C SER A 255 -16.49 11.84 0.21
N GLU A 256 -16.07 12.19 -1.00
CA GLU A 256 -16.85 13.00 -1.94
C GLU A 256 -18.15 12.28 -2.35
N TYR A 257 -18.06 10.96 -2.58
CA TYR A 257 -19.21 10.12 -2.87
C TYR A 257 -20.27 10.17 -1.77
N GLN A 258 -19.86 10.06 -0.50
CA GLN A 258 -20.80 10.13 0.61
C GLN A 258 -21.50 11.48 0.67
N LYS A 259 -20.77 12.59 0.46
CA LYS A 259 -21.34 13.93 0.40
C LYS A 259 -22.33 14.07 -0.75
N LEU A 260 -21.96 13.58 -1.94
CA LEU A 260 -22.80 13.60 -3.14
C LEU A 260 -24.11 12.83 -2.92
N MET A 261 -24.04 11.62 -2.40
CA MET A 261 -25.22 10.80 -2.14
C MET A 261 -26.15 11.43 -1.11
N ASN A 262 -25.59 11.98 -0.03
CA ASN A 262 -26.38 12.69 0.97
C ASN A 262 -27.09 13.94 0.40
N TYR A 263 -26.44 14.64 -0.53
CA TYR A 263 -27.04 15.79 -1.22
C TYR A 263 -28.18 15.34 -2.16
N ILE A 264 -27.92 14.31 -3.00
CA ILE A 264 -28.91 13.80 -3.97
C ILE A 264 -30.16 13.30 -3.25
N ILE A 265 -30.02 12.46 -2.22
CA ILE A 265 -31.16 11.89 -1.47
C ILE A 265 -32.03 12.99 -0.84
N LYS A 266 -31.41 14.07 -0.37
CA LYS A 266 -32.17 15.20 0.19
C LYS A 266 -32.87 16.03 -0.88
N LYS A 267 -32.26 16.18 -2.05
CA LYS A 267 -32.77 17.07 -3.12
C LYS A 267 -33.79 16.37 -4.01
N ASP A 268 -33.49 15.14 -4.38
CA ASP A 268 -34.32 14.30 -5.25
C ASP A 268 -34.30 12.84 -4.77
N PRO A 269 -35.23 12.45 -3.89
CA PRO A 269 -35.33 11.08 -3.42
C PRO A 269 -35.66 10.04 -4.53
N GLU A 270 -36.17 10.51 -5.68
CA GLU A 270 -36.51 9.67 -6.84
C GLU A 270 -35.38 9.60 -7.87
N ALA A 271 -34.23 10.26 -7.64
CA ALA A 271 -33.11 10.23 -8.56
C ALA A 271 -32.63 8.81 -8.81
N PHE A 272 -32.39 8.48 -10.07
CA PHE A 272 -31.77 7.19 -10.41
C PHE A 272 -30.25 7.35 -10.41
N VAL A 273 -29.58 6.58 -9.56
CA VAL A 273 -28.12 6.66 -9.38
C VAL A 273 -27.51 5.28 -9.53
N THR A 274 -26.56 5.16 -10.47
CA THR A 274 -25.72 3.96 -10.57
C THR A 274 -24.27 4.28 -10.23
N VAL A 275 -23.58 3.33 -9.60
CA VAL A 275 -22.23 3.52 -9.09
C VAL A 275 -21.34 2.38 -9.56
N TYR A 276 -20.23 2.75 -10.20
CA TYR A 276 -19.21 1.81 -10.64
C TYR A 276 -17.89 2.07 -9.90
N THR A 277 -17.18 1.02 -9.58
CA THR A 277 -15.82 1.13 -9.03
C THR A 277 -14.84 1.37 -10.18
N VAL A 278 -13.99 2.38 -10.02
CA VAL A 278 -12.91 2.69 -10.96
C VAL A 278 -11.60 2.33 -10.30
N SER A 279 -10.94 1.30 -10.82
CA SER A 279 -9.68 0.78 -10.27
C SER A 279 -8.47 1.62 -10.65
N ASP A 280 -8.51 2.28 -11.82
CA ASP A 280 -7.44 3.15 -12.30
C ASP A 280 -7.99 4.35 -13.06
N MET A 281 -7.34 5.51 -12.89
CA MET A 281 -7.71 6.75 -13.56
C MET A 281 -6.49 7.65 -13.75
N ARG A 282 -6.25 8.08 -14.97
CA ARG A 282 -5.24 9.10 -15.29
C ARG A 282 -5.89 10.48 -15.41
N TYR A 283 -5.56 11.38 -14.50
CA TYR A 283 -6.07 12.76 -14.52
C TYR A 283 -5.03 13.75 -13.99
N ARG A 284 -5.19 15.03 -14.28
CA ARG A 284 -4.44 16.08 -13.60
C ARG A 284 -5.05 16.26 -12.19
N PRO A 285 -4.23 16.24 -11.13
CA PRO A 285 -4.73 16.50 -9.78
C PRO A 285 -5.48 17.84 -9.73
N LYS A 286 -6.59 17.86 -8.98
CA LYS A 286 -7.32 19.11 -8.71
C LYS A 286 -6.39 20.07 -7.99
N VAL A 287 -6.23 21.28 -8.51
CA VAL A 287 -5.58 22.35 -7.77
C VAL A 287 -6.60 22.78 -6.71
N ARG A 288 -6.42 22.35 -5.48
CA ARG A 288 -7.17 22.91 -4.35
C ARG A 288 -6.64 24.33 -4.14
N SER A 289 -7.34 25.34 -4.67
CA SER A 289 -7.17 26.70 -4.22
C SER A 289 -7.69 26.77 -2.79
N PHE A 290 -6.78 26.94 -1.84
CA PHE A 290 -7.11 27.28 -0.47
C PHE A 290 -7.53 28.74 -0.39
#